data_e3f47af1edec0d0f430e9ef53babbee4
#
_entry.id   e3f47af1edec0d0f430e9ef53babbee4
#
_cell.length_a   1.000
_cell.length_b   1.000
_cell.length_c   1.000
_cell.angle_alpha   90.00
_cell.angle_beta   90.00
_cell.angle_gamma   90.00
#
_symmetry.space_group_name_H-M   'P 1'
#
loop_
_entity.id
_entity.type
_entity.pdbx_description
1 polymer ?
#
loop_
_entity_poly.entity_id
_entity_poly.type
_entity_poly.pdbx_seq_one_letter_code
_entity_poly.pdbx_strand_id
1 'polypeptide(L)'
;MSRSSQKTVGLGICGLGRAFTLMLPTFVGDNRFVLVAATTPNRETRDIFNKDFDAPSYPDLTALCTDPNVDAVYIASPHEFHFEHVEIAARAGKHILVEKPLAISLKEAQAIVDIVRDCGVHLIVGPSHSFDAPVLQARQMIASNEFGGLGMIQAMYYTDFLYRPRRPEELDTSRGGGVVFSQAAHQVDIIRLLGGGLIKSVRAHTGNWDEARSTEGAYNAQLAFEGG
;
A
#
# COMPACT_ATOMS: atom_id res chain seq x y z
N MET A 1 -26.70 7.85 -25.57
CA MET A 1 -26.23 7.79 -24.19
C MET A 1 -24.99 8.66 -24.11
N SER A 2 -25.08 9.82 -23.47
CA SER A 2 -23.96 10.73 -23.25
C SER A 2 -22.92 10.05 -22.36
N ARG A 3 -21.72 9.84 -22.88
CA ARG A 3 -20.55 9.54 -22.01
C ARG A 3 -20.34 10.78 -21.16
N SER A 4 -20.68 10.72 -19.86
CA SER A 4 -20.20 11.73 -18.93
C SER A 4 -18.68 11.76 -19.06
N SER A 5 -18.10 12.91 -19.34
CA SER A 5 -16.64 13.07 -19.33
C SER A 5 -16.18 12.73 -17.91
N GLN A 6 -15.60 11.55 -17.76
CA GLN A 6 -15.05 11.12 -16.48
C GLN A 6 -13.91 12.09 -16.16
N LYS A 7 -14.04 12.81 -15.05
CA LYS A 7 -13.00 13.78 -14.62
C LYS A 7 -11.69 13.03 -14.40
N THR A 8 -10.62 13.49 -15.01
CA THR A 8 -9.26 12.98 -14.75
C THR A 8 -8.85 13.37 -13.34
N VAL A 9 -8.28 12.44 -12.60
CA VAL A 9 -7.80 12.64 -11.23
C VAL A 9 -6.41 13.22 -11.25
N GLY A 10 -6.21 14.41 -10.67
CA GLY A 10 -4.90 15.00 -10.44
C GLY A 10 -4.20 14.31 -9.27
N LEU A 11 -3.11 13.59 -9.57
CA LEU A 11 -2.37 12.79 -8.60
C LEU A 11 -1.11 13.51 -8.13
N GLY A 12 -1.03 13.82 -6.85
CA GLY A 12 0.19 14.27 -6.17
C GLY A 12 0.99 13.08 -5.64
N ILE A 13 2.31 13.12 -5.75
CA ILE A 13 3.19 12.02 -5.34
C ILE A 13 3.97 12.42 -4.08
N CYS A 14 3.82 11.68 -3.00
CA CYS A 14 4.61 11.81 -1.79
C CYS A 14 5.64 10.67 -1.69
N GLY A 15 6.89 10.96 -2.08
CA GLY A 15 7.95 9.97 -2.14
C GLY A 15 8.24 9.46 -3.54
N LEU A 16 9.36 9.88 -4.12
CA LEU A 16 9.82 9.52 -5.47
C LEU A 16 10.82 8.36 -5.44
N GLY A 17 10.62 7.41 -4.52
CA GLY A 17 11.46 6.24 -4.34
C GLY A 17 11.05 5.04 -5.21
N ARG A 18 11.53 3.85 -4.80
CA ARG A 18 11.29 2.59 -5.53
C ARG A 18 9.80 2.29 -5.75
N ALA A 19 8.94 2.51 -4.74
CA ALA A 19 7.52 2.22 -4.88
C ALA A 19 6.89 3.07 -5.99
N PHE A 20 7.18 4.37 -6.03
CA PHE A 20 6.76 5.24 -7.13
C PHE A 20 7.26 4.73 -8.48
N THR A 21 8.55 4.37 -8.60
CA THR A 21 9.12 3.88 -9.87
C THR A 21 8.41 2.61 -10.36
N LEU A 22 8.02 1.71 -9.47
CA LEU A 22 7.28 0.49 -9.82
C LEU A 22 5.84 0.79 -10.25
N MET A 23 5.18 1.78 -9.65
CA MET A 23 3.81 2.17 -9.98
C MET A 23 3.70 3.12 -11.17
N LEU A 24 4.79 3.79 -11.53
CA LEU A 24 4.80 4.81 -12.59
C LEU A 24 4.20 4.33 -13.92
N PRO A 25 4.54 3.13 -14.45
CA PRO A 25 3.94 2.65 -15.71
C PRO A 25 2.40 2.55 -15.64
N THR A 26 1.86 2.22 -14.47
CA THR A 26 0.42 2.16 -14.24
C THR A 26 -0.21 3.56 -14.29
N PHE A 27 0.40 4.54 -13.62
CA PHE A 27 -0.13 5.89 -13.59
C PHE A 27 -0.07 6.59 -14.95
N VAL A 28 1.02 6.44 -15.69
CA VAL A 28 1.16 7.07 -17.02
C VAL A 28 0.43 6.30 -18.11
N GLY A 29 0.17 5.01 -17.91
CA GLY A 29 -0.55 4.16 -18.85
C GLY A 29 -2.07 4.29 -18.77
N ASP A 30 -2.60 4.96 -17.75
CA ASP A 30 -4.05 5.13 -17.54
C ASP A 30 -4.46 6.58 -17.63
N ASN A 31 -5.23 6.92 -18.64
CA ASN A 31 -5.71 8.29 -18.92
C ASN A 31 -6.70 8.84 -17.88
N ARG A 32 -7.09 8.07 -16.90
CA ARG A 32 -7.90 8.54 -15.75
C ARG A 32 -7.08 9.32 -14.73
N PHE A 33 -5.74 9.25 -14.82
CA PHE A 33 -4.82 9.94 -13.92
C PHE A 33 -3.93 10.91 -14.69
N VAL A 34 -3.51 11.97 -14.01
CA VAL A 34 -2.45 12.85 -14.45
C VAL A 34 -1.55 13.17 -13.23
N LEU A 35 -0.25 13.06 -13.41
CA LEU A 35 0.72 13.44 -12.36
C LEU A 35 0.82 14.97 -12.38
N VAL A 36 0.35 15.61 -11.32
CA VAL A 36 0.25 17.09 -11.26
C VAL A 36 1.23 17.72 -10.27
N ALA A 37 1.76 16.95 -9.32
CA ALA A 37 2.70 17.46 -8.32
C ALA A 37 3.50 16.32 -7.68
N ALA A 38 4.66 16.64 -7.10
CA ALA A 38 5.41 15.70 -6.28
C ALA A 38 6.09 16.35 -5.08
N THR A 39 6.41 15.53 -4.06
CA THR A 39 7.30 15.90 -2.98
C THR A 39 8.23 14.76 -2.59
N THR A 40 9.46 15.10 -2.29
CA THR A 40 10.48 14.23 -1.67
C THR A 40 11.55 15.13 -1.05
N PRO A 41 12.25 14.71 0.01
CA PRO A 41 13.32 15.52 0.60
C PRO A 41 14.47 15.84 -0.36
N ASN A 42 14.78 14.92 -1.28
CA ASN A 42 15.90 15.09 -2.23
C ASN A 42 15.52 16.07 -3.35
N ARG A 43 16.24 17.21 -3.39
CA ARG A 43 16.02 18.27 -4.38
C ARG A 43 16.31 17.81 -5.81
N GLU A 44 17.38 17.08 -6.02
CA GLU A 44 17.75 16.60 -7.37
C GLU A 44 16.66 15.70 -7.96
N THR A 45 16.11 14.82 -7.13
CA THR A 45 14.98 13.95 -7.54
C THR A 45 13.73 14.78 -7.86
N ARG A 46 13.46 15.88 -7.12
CA ARG A 46 12.37 16.80 -7.46
C ARG A 46 12.59 17.49 -8.80
N ASP A 47 13.82 17.96 -9.05
CA ASP A 47 14.17 18.64 -10.31
C ASP A 47 14.03 17.70 -11.52
N ILE A 48 14.36 16.41 -11.35
CA ILE A 48 14.12 15.36 -12.36
C ILE A 48 12.61 15.20 -12.61
N PHE A 49 11.82 15.07 -11.56
CA PHE A 49 10.36 14.94 -11.69
C PHE A 49 9.75 16.14 -12.44
N ASN A 50 10.15 17.36 -12.09
CA ASN A 50 9.65 18.56 -12.77
C ASN A 50 9.91 18.53 -14.27
N LYS A 51 11.11 18.09 -14.67
CA LYS A 51 11.51 17.98 -16.07
C LYS A 51 10.75 16.89 -16.83
N ASP A 52 10.61 15.71 -16.18
CA ASP A 52 10.06 14.52 -16.84
C ASP A 52 8.55 14.59 -17.02
N PHE A 53 7.85 15.28 -16.10
CA PHE A 53 6.38 15.35 -16.08
C PHE A 53 5.80 16.72 -16.35
N ASP A 54 6.64 17.75 -16.56
CA ASP A 54 6.20 19.15 -16.69
C ASP A 54 5.24 19.57 -15.56
N ALA A 55 5.56 19.14 -14.34
CA ALA A 55 4.73 19.32 -13.16
C ALA A 55 5.57 19.83 -11.99
N PRO A 56 5.03 20.72 -11.10
CA PRO A 56 5.77 21.28 -9.99
C PRO A 56 6.11 20.22 -8.93
N SER A 57 7.18 20.47 -8.19
CA SER A 57 7.48 19.74 -6.96
C SER A 57 7.58 20.69 -5.77
N TYR A 58 7.20 20.17 -4.61
CA TYR A 58 7.10 20.93 -3.37
C TYR A 58 8.13 20.45 -2.34
N PRO A 59 8.56 21.31 -1.40
CA PRO A 59 9.55 20.93 -0.39
C PRO A 59 9.01 19.90 0.60
N ASP A 60 7.70 19.91 0.84
CA ASP A 60 7.02 19.04 1.80
C ASP A 60 5.59 18.72 1.35
N LEU A 61 4.95 17.78 2.04
CA LEU A 61 3.60 17.31 1.72
C LEU A 61 2.53 18.35 2.01
N THR A 62 2.72 19.18 3.02
CA THR A 62 1.75 20.26 3.35
C THR A 62 1.65 21.23 2.19
N ALA A 63 2.78 21.67 1.64
CA ALA A 63 2.82 22.53 0.47
C ALA A 63 2.19 21.85 -0.76
N LEU A 64 2.49 20.57 -1.01
CA LEU A 64 1.87 19.79 -2.09
C LEU A 64 0.34 19.76 -1.95
N CYS A 65 -0.18 19.55 -0.75
CA CYS A 65 -1.61 19.48 -0.51
C CYS A 65 -2.34 20.82 -0.68
N THR A 66 -1.63 21.96 -0.75
CA THR A 66 -2.24 23.26 -1.08
C THR A 66 -2.48 23.45 -2.58
N ASP A 67 -1.88 22.62 -3.45
CA ASP A 67 -2.09 22.71 -4.89
C ASP A 67 -3.53 22.35 -5.24
N PRO A 68 -4.30 23.24 -5.90
CA PRO A 68 -5.69 23.00 -6.27
C PRO A 68 -5.84 21.92 -7.35
N ASN A 69 -4.78 21.60 -8.09
CA ASN A 69 -4.81 20.56 -9.10
C ASN A 69 -4.66 19.14 -8.52
N VAL A 70 -4.25 19.02 -7.24
CA VAL A 70 -4.14 17.73 -6.56
C VAL A 70 -5.50 17.31 -6.04
N ASP A 71 -6.10 16.27 -6.61
CA ASP A 71 -7.32 15.63 -6.13
C ASP A 71 -7.01 14.50 -5.13
N ALA A 72 -5.93 13.75 -5.38
CA ALA A 72 -5.50 12.63 -4.57
C ALA A 72 -3.98 12.60 -4.38
N VAL A 73 -3.52 11.99 -3.29
CA VAL A 73 -2.10 11.83 -2.99
C VAL A 73 -1.74 10.35 -2.95
N TYR A 74 -0.75 9.95 -3.75
CA TYR A 74 -0.09 8.66 -3.60
C TYR A 74 1.07 8.77 -2.60
N ILE A 75 0.94 8.13 -1.45
CA ILE A 75 1.92 8.12 -0.38
C ILE A 75 2.80 6.88 -0.53
N ALA A 76 4.04 7.10 -0.99
CA ALA A 76 5.08 6.10 -1.22
C ALA A 76 6.35 6.41 -0.40
N SER A 77 6.17 7.08 0.72
CA SER A 77 7.20 7.39 1.71
C SER A 77 7.58 6.15 2.54
N PRO A 78 8.64 6.21 3.36
CA PRO A 78 8.92 5.18 4.34
C PRO A 78 7.77 4.94 5.32
N HIS A 79 7.63 3.68 5.78
CA HIS A 79 6.48 3.20 6.56
C HIS A 79 6.21 4.00 7.83
N GLU A 80 7.27 4.45 8.49
CA GLU A 80 7.23 5.25 9.72
C GLU A 80 6.55 6.60 9.54
N PHE A 81 6.44 7.11 8.31
CA PHE A 81 5.80 8.39 8.00
C PHE A 81 4.37 8.26 7.46
N HIS A 82 3.86 7.04 7.26
CA HIS A 82 2.54 6.86 6.65
C HIS A 82 1.43 7.52 7.45
N PHE A 83 1.44 7.36 8.79
CA PHE A 83 0.44 7.97 9.66
C PHE A 83 0.40 9.50 9.51
N GLU A 84 1.55 10.16 9.66
CA GLU A 84 1.66 11.61 9.55
C GLU A 84 1.24 12.10 8.16
N HIS A 85 1.71 11.43 7.11
CA HIS A 85 1.41 11.83 5.73
C HIS A 85 -0.06 11.63 5.37
N VAL A 86 -0.70 10.57 5.86
CA VAL A 86 -2.14 10.36 5.68
C VAL A 86 -2.93 11.45 6.42
N GLU A 87 -2.53 11.80 7.66
CA GLU A 87 -3.19 12.86 8.41
C GLU A 87 -3.10 14.20 7.68
N ILE A 88 -1.93 14.60 7.19
CA ILE A 88 -1.74 15.84 6.42
C ILE A 88 -2.66 15.86 5.19
N ALA A 89 -2.62 14.80 4.38
CA ALA A 89 -3.42 14.73 3.16
C ALA A 89 -4.93 14.73 3.43
N ALA A 90 -5.38 13.93 4.42
CA ALA A 90 -6.79 13.85 4.79
C ALA A 90 -7.34 15.19 5.30
N ARG A 91 -6.61 15.88 6.20
CA ARG A 91 -7.01 17.19 6.72
C ARG A 91 -7.03 18.28 5.66
N ALA A 92 -6.23 18.13 4.59
CA ALA A 92 -6.27 18.98 3.42
C ALA A 92 -7.38 18.60 2.41
N GLY A 93 -8.24 17.62 2.75
CA GLY A 93 -9.35 17.17 1.90
C GLY A 93 -8.92 16.37 0.66
N LYS A 94 -7.68 15.83 0.64
CA LYS A 94 -7.20 15.04 -0.48
C LYS A 94 -7.54 13.56 -0.30
N HIS A 95 -7.96 12.89 -1.37
CA HIS A 95 -8.08 11.43 -1.38
C HIS A 95 -6.70 10.78 -1.31
N ILE A 96 -6.61 9.54 -0.85
CA ILE A 96 -5.33 8.93 -0.49
C ILE A 96 -5.20 7.52 -1.08
N LEU A 97 -4.07 7.28 -1.73
CA LEU A 97 -3.54 5.95 -2.00
C LEU A 97 -2.24 5.83 -1.21
N VAL A 98 -2.18 4.93 -0.22
CA VAL A 98 -0.98 4.74 0.60
C VAL A 98 -0.39 3.36 0.40
N GLU A 99 0.95 3.29 0.33
CA GLU A 99 1.66 2.02 0.27
C GLU A 99 1.45 1.17 1.53
N LYS A 100 1.68 -0.11 1.38
CA LYS A 100 1.68 -1.05 2.51
C LYS A 100 3.05 -1.02 3.25
N PRO A 101 3.08 -1.31 4.55
CA PRO A 101 1.93 -1.45 5.45
C PRO A 101 1.24 -0.11 5.69
N LEU A 102 -0.04 -0.11 6.02
CA LEU A 102 -0.80 1.12 6.30
C LEU A 102 -0.16 1.95 7.40
N ALA A 103 0.31 1.30 8.46
CA ALA A 103 0.97 1.89 9.62
C ALA A 103 1.88 0.86 10.29
N ILE A 104 2.72 1.30 11.21
CA ILE A 104 3.62 0.43 11.98
C ILE A 104 3.00 -0.06 13.30
N SER A 105 1.80 0.38 13.65
CA SER A 105 1.06 -0.07 14.81
C SER A 105 -0.45 -0.08 14.57
N LEU A 106 -1.18 -0.94 15.31
CA LEU A 106 -2.65 -0.97 15.25
C LEU A 106 -3.27 0.35 15.72
N LYS A 107 -2.62 1.02 16.68
CA LYS A 107 -3.07 2.34 17.16
C LYS A 107 -3.06 3.38 16.05
N GLU A 108 -1.97 3.45 15.30
CA GLU A 108 -1.87 4.36 14.14
C GLU A 108 -2.85 3.96 13.04
N ALA A 109 -2.96 2.66 12.73
CA ALA A 109 -3.90 2.19 11.72
C ALA A 109 -5.34 2.57 12.06
N GLN A 110 -5.76 2.44 13.33
CA GLN A 110 -7.08 2.86 13.77
C GLN A 110 -7.25 4.38 13.68
N ALA A 111 -6.24 5.15 14.10
CA ALA A 111 -6.27 6.61 14.00
C ALA A 111 -6.37 7.09 12.54
N ILE A 112 -5.68 6.43 11.61
CA ILE A 112 -5.81 6.70 10.17
C ILE A 112 -7.27 6.52 9.71
N VAL A 113 -7.89 5.39 10.06
CA VAL A 113 -9.29 5.10 9.68
C VAL A 113 -10.24 6.16 10.23
N ASP A 114 -10.05 6.57 11.48
CA ASP A 114 -10.88 7.59 12.12
C ASP A 114 -10.70 8.97 11.45
N ILE A 115 -9.47 9.40 11.22
CA ILE A 115 -9.17 10.68 10.55
C ILE A 115 -9.77 10.73 9.13
N VAL A 116 -9.57 9.68 8.34
CA VAL A 116 -10.07 9.60 6.97
C VAL A 116 -11.60 9.67 6.93
N ARG A 117 -12.26 8.95 7.85
CA ARG A 117 -13.72 9.01 8.00
C ARG A 117 -14.20 10.42 8.38
N ASP A 118 -13.56 11.03 9.38
CA ASP A 118 -13.96 12.33 9.91
C ASP A 118 -13.70 13.46 8.90
N CYS A 119 -12.67 13.33 8.05
CA CYS A 119 -12.39 14.23 6.93
C CYS A 119 -13.25 13.97 5.69
N GLY A 120 -13.98 12.84 5.61
CA GLY A 120 -14.82 12.49 4.47
C GLY A 120 -14.06 12.22 3.17
N VAL A 121 -12.79 11.77 3.26
CA VAL A 121 -11.96 11.44 2.10
C VAL A 121 -11.89 9.93 1.87
N HIS A 122 -11.50 9.51 0.67
CA HIS A 122 -11.27 8.10 0.37
C HIS A 122 -9.84 7.70 0.66
N LEU A 123 -9.68 6.50 1.23
CA LEU A 123 -8.39 5.86 1.48
C LEU A 123 -8.36 4.50 0.79
N ILE A 124 -7.32 4.28 0.01
CA ILE A 124 -6.98 2.97 -0.56
C ILE A 124 -5.59 2.59 -0.03
N VAL A 125 -5.44 1.37 0.46
CA VAL A 125 -4.15 0.82 0.90
C VAL A 125 -3.61 -0.11 -0.17
N GLY A 126 -2.32 -0.08 -0.43
CA GLY A 126 -1.66 -0.66 -1.58
C GLY A 126 -1.09 -2.09 -1.50
N PRO A 127 -1.69 -3.12 -0.83
CA PRO A 127 -1.39 -4.50 -1.16
C PRO A 127 -1.94 -4.79 -2.56
N SER A 128 -1.08 -4.65 -3.58
CA SER A 128 -1.50 -4.68 -4.99
C SER A 128 -1.77 -6.09 -5.53
N HIS A 129 -1.21 -7.13 -4.91
CA HIS A 129 -1.28 -8.51 -5.43
C HIS A 129 -2.68 -9.12 -5.43
N SER A 130 -3.60 -8.63 -4.60
CA SER A 130 -5.01 -9.03 -4.66
C SER A 130 -5.72 -8.60 -5.95
N PHE A 131 -5.15 -7.66 -6.69
CA PHE A 131 -5.63 -7.19 -7.99
C PHE A 131 -4.99 -7.92 -9.18
N ASP A 132 -4.05 -8.83 -8.95
CA ASP A 132 -3.43 -9.62 -10.00
C ASP A 132 -4.47 -10.50 -10.70
N ALA A 133 -4.43 -10.55 -12.03
CA ALA A 133 -5.45 -11.26 -12.83
C ALA A 133 -5.69 -12.71 -12.39
N PRO A 134 -4.66 -13.54 -12.05
CA PRO A 134 -4.89 -14.89 -11.55
C PRO A 134 -5.64 -14.93 -10.21
N VAL A 135 -5.40 -13.96 -9.32
CA VAL A 135 -6.06 -13.88 -8.01
C VAL A 135 -7.53 -13.49 -8.19
N LEU A 136 -7.82 -12.51 -9.05
CA LEU A 136 -9.19 -12.12 -9.37
C LEU A 136 -9.96 -13.27 -10.06
N GLN A 137 -9.30 -14.03 -10.94
CA GLN A 137 -9.91 -15.21 -11.55
C GLN A 137 -10.20 -16.29 -10.52
N ALA A 138 -9.26 -16.61 -9.63
CA ALA A 138 -9.50 -17.56 -8.53
C ALA A 138 -10.70 -17.14 -7.68
N ARG A 139 -10.82 -15.84 -7.34
CA ARG A 139 -11.99 -15.30 -6.64
C ARG A 139 -13.29 -15.55 -7.40
N GLN A 140 -13.31 -15.33 -8.72
CA GLN A 140 -14.49 -15.58 -9.55
C GLN A 140 -14.87 -17.05 -9.56
N MET A 141 -13.89 -17.96 -9.67
CA MET A 141 -14.12 -19.43 -9.64
C MET A 141 -14.72 -19.87 -8.30
N ILE A 142 -14.19 -19.34 -7.18
CA ILE A 142 -14.75 -19.59 -5.84
C ILE A 142 -16.19 -19.08 -5.75
N ALA A 143 -16.43 -17.84 -6.20
CA ALA A 143 -17.75 -17.21 -6.14
C ALA A 143 -18.80 -17.90 -7.05
N SER A 144 -18.38 -18.55 -8.13
CA SER A 144 -19.29 -19.29 -9.02
C SER A 144 -19.87 -20.57 -8.38
N ASN A 145 -19.22 -21.08 -7.34
CA ASN A 145 -19.53 -22.36 -6.69
C ASN A 145 -19.52 -23.58 -7.64
N GLU A 146 -18.93 -23.44 -8.81
CA GLU A 146 -18.86 -24.50 -9.82
C GLU A 146 -18.07 -25.74 -9.31
N PHE A 147 -17.06 -25.49 -8.47
CA PHE A 147 -16.20 -26.52 -7.89
C PHE A 147 -16.58 -26.89 -6.45
N GLY A 148 -17.72 -26.41 -5.96
CA GLY A 148 -18.14 -26.56 -4.58
C GLY A 148 -17.57 -25.47 -3.65
N GLY A 149 -17.86 -25.59 -2.35
CA GLY A 149 -17.40 -24.64 -1.34
C GLY A 149 -15.89 -24.68 -1.12
N LEU A 150 -15.30 -23.52 -0.83
CA LEU A 150 -13.89 -23.43 -0.48
C LEU A 150 -13.65 -24.03 0.91
N GLY A 151 -12.89 -25.14 0.98
CA GLY A 151 -12.61 -25.82 2.25
C GLY A 151 -11.31 -25.35 2.91
N MET A 152 -10.27 -25.03 2.14
CA MET A 152 -8.96 -24.63 2.67
C MET A 152 -8.16 -23.85 1.63
N ILE A 153 -7.40 -22.87 2.11
CA ILE A 153 -6.38 -22.17 1.31
C ILE A 153 -5.01 -22.48 1.90
N GLN A 154 -4.08 -22.92 1.05
CA GLN A 154 -2.67 -23.01 1.41
C GLN A 154 -1.87 -22.06 0.54
N ALA A 155 -1.15 -21.13 1.15
CA ALA A 155 -0.28 -20.19 0.47
C ALA A 155 1.16 -20.34 0.96
N MET A 156 2.09 -20.48 0.03
CA MET A 156 3.53 -20.52 0.32
C MET A 156 4.20 -19.44 -0.53
N TYR A 157 5.03 -18.63 0.11
CA TYR A 157 5.73 -17.55 -0.55
C TYR A 157 7.19 -17.51 -0.10
N TYR A 158 8.09 -17.57 -1.05
CA TYR A 158 9.53 -17.52 -0.82
C TYR A 158 10.13 -16.32 -1.53
N THR A 159 10.95 -15.56 -0.83
CA THR A 159 11.58 -14.35 -1.33
C THR A 159 12.97 -14.19 -0.73
N ASP A 160 13.83 -13.50 -1.42
CA ASP A 160 15.16 -13.09 -0.95
C ASP A 160 15.11 -11.76 -0.17
N PHE A 161 13.98 -11.44 0.47
CA PHE A 161 13.74 -10.16 1.12
C PHE A 161 14.89 -9.68 2.00
N LEU A 162 15.42 -10.56 2.85
CA LEU A 162 16.50 -10.22 3.77
C LEU A 162 17.86 -9.99 3.10
N TYR A 163 18.07 -10.54 1.91
CA TYR A 163 19.38 -10.59 1.26
C TYR A 163 19.53 -9.54 0.16
N ARG A 164 18.46 -8.88 -0.24
CA ARG A 164 18.52 -7.71 -1.12
C ARG A 164 19.01 -6.48 -0.37
N PRO A 165 19.65 -5.51 -1.03
CA PRO A 165 20.00 -4.23 -0.42
C PRO A 165 18.76 -3.57 0.23
N ARG A 166 18.87 -3.28 1.53
CA ARG A 166 17.81 -2.71 2.36
C ARG A 166 18.33 -1.55 3.18
N ARG A 167 17.48 -0.58 3.48
CA ARG A 167 17.76 0.41 4.50
C ARG A 167 17.73 -0.27 5.87
N PRO A 168 18.51 0.22 6.85
CA PRO A 168 18.52 -0.36 8.21
C PRO A 168 17.12 -0.48 8.82
N GLU A 169 16.25 0.50 8.58
CA GLU A 169 14.87 0.54 9.10
C GLU A 169 14.00 -0.60 8.55
N GLU A 170 14.23 -1.01 7.31
CA GLU A 170 13.48 -2.12 6.69
C GLU A 170 13.86 -3.48 7.32
N LEU A 171 14.98 -3.54 8.05
CA LEU A 171 15.45 -4.72 8.78
C LEU A 171 15.31 -4.56 10.30
N ASP A 172 14.46 -3.64 10.76
CA ASP A 172 14.16 -3.40 12.16
C ASP A 172 12.64 -3.56 12.40
N THR A 173 12.26 -4.68 13.02
CA THR A 173 10.85 -5.00 13.31
C THR A 173 10.17 -3.94 14.17
N SER A 174 10.91 -3.28 15.08
CA SER A 174 10.35 -2.22 15.94
C SER A 174 9.95 -0.96 15.16
N ARG A 175 10.49 -0.80 13.95
CA ARG A 175 10.20 0.32 13.02
C ARG A 175 9.28 -0.08 11.87
N GLY A 176 8.61 -1.23 11.98
CA GLY A 176 7.75 -1.75 10.92
C GLY A 176 8.52 -2.43 9.77
N GLY A 177 9.79 -2.78 10.01
CA GLY A 177 10.58 -3.61 9.11
C GLY A 177 10.28 -5.11 9.30
N GLY A 178 11.07 -5.95 8.62
CA GLY A 178 10.94 -7.40 8.66
C GLY A 178 9.98 -7.99 7.63
N VAL A 179 9.96 -9.31 7.57
CA VAL A 179 9.19 -10.06 6.58
C VAL A 179 7.68 -9.94 6.83
N VAL A 180 7.27 -9.87 8.10
CA VAL A 180 5.84 -9.80 8.45
C VAL A 180 5.23 -8.49 7.94
N PHE A 181 5.79 -7.34 8.31
CA PHE A 181 5.27 -6.04 7.86
C PHE A 181 5.43 -5.83 6.35
N SER A 182 6.56 -6.26 5.78
CA SER A 182 6.89 -5.95 4.39
C SER A 182 6.27 -6.90 3.38
N GLN A 183 6.05 -8.18 3.75
CA GLN A 183 5.62 -9.22 2.82
C GLN A 183 4.30 -9.86 3.22
N ALA A 184 4.07 -10.17 4.50
CA ALA A 184 2.85 -10.86 4.91
C ALA A 184 1.56 -10.08 4.62
N ALA A 185 1.62 -8.75 4.55
CA ALA A 185 0.49 -7.92 4.17
C ALA A 185 -0.13 -8.36 2.83
N HIS A 186 0.70 -8.72 1.83
CA HIS A 186 0.22 -9.21 0.54
C HIS A 186 -0.47 -10.57 0.66
N GLN A 187 0.12 -11.52 1.40
CA GLN A 187 -0.45 -12.86 1.55
C GLN A 187 -1.75 -12.82 2.37
N VAL A 188 -1.78 -12.03 3.44
CA VAL A 188 -3.00 -11.87 4.27
C VAL A 188 -4.12 -11.25 3.44
N ASP A 189 -3.83 -10.26 2.60
CA ASP A 189 -4.82 -9.62 1.74
C ASP A 189 -5.41 -10.60 0.70
N ILE A 190 -4.56 -11.36 0.00
CA ILE A 190 -5.00 -12.39 -0.94
C ILE A 190 -5.86 -13.45 -0.24
N ILE A 191 -5.40 -13.97 0.91
CA ILE A 191 -6.12 -15.01 1.65
C ILE A 191 -7.49 -14.50 2.13
N ARG A 192 -7.56 -13.25 2.62
CA ARG A 192 -8.84 -12.63 2.99
C ARG A 192 -9.78 -12.46 1.80
N LEU A 193 -9.23 -12.02 0.66
CA LEU A 193 -10.02 -11.85 -0.57
C LEU A 193 -10.63 -13.17 -1.04
N LEU A 194 -9.85 -14.26 -1.02
CA LEU A 194 -10.29 -15.58 -1.48
C LEU A 194 -11.17 -16.29 -0.45
N GLY A 195 -10.84 -16.14 0.84
CA GLY A 195 -11.62 -16.74 1.94
C GLY A 195 -12.99 -16.11 2.15
N GLY A 196 -13.18 -14.87 1.69
CA GLY A 196 -14.50 -14.23 1.61
C GLY A 196 -15.12 -13.82 2.95
N GLY A 197 -14.38 -13.87 4.06
CA GLY A 197 -14.93 -13.61 5.39
C GLY A 197 -14.00 -12.85 6.33
N LEU A 198 -14.47 -12.66 7.55
CA LEU A 198 -13.65 -12.15 8.65
C LEU A 198 -12.83 -13.29 9.26
N ILE A 199 -11.63 -12.96 9.71
CA ILE A 199 -10.76 -13.90 10.41
C ILE A 199 -11.20 -13.97 11.87
N LYS A 200 -11.59 -15.17 12.32
CA LYS A 200 -12.02 -15.46 13.68
C LYS A 200 -10.84 -15.66 14.63
N SER A 201 -9.80 -16.32 14.16
CA SER A 201 -8.61 -16.56 14.98
C SER A 201 -7.35 -16.69 14.13
N VAL A 202 -6.22 -16.35 14.74
CA VAL A 202 -4.89 -16.47 14.15
C VAL A 202 -3.99 -17.22 15.12
N ARG A 203 -3.22 -18.19 14.60
CA ARG A 203 -2.06 -18.78 15.28
C ARG A 203 -0.86 -18.60 14.37
N ALA A 204 0.19 -17.96 14.88
CA ALA A 204 1.36 -17.67 14.08
C ALA A 204 2.64 -17.89 14.86
N HIS A 205 3.70 -18.24 14.13
CA HIS A 205 5.07 -18.28 14.63
C HIS A 205 5.93 -17.47 13.67
N THR A 206 6.81 -16.67 14.24
CA THR A 206 7.88 -16.00 13.51
C THR A 206 9.23 -16.63 13.89
N GLY A 207 10.17 -16.62 12.97
CA GLY A 207 11.49 -17.17 13.19
C GLY A 207 12.57 -16.30 12.60
N ASN A 208 13.68 -16.19 13.34
CA ASN A 208 14.93 -15.63 12.84
C ASN A 208 16.01 -16.69 12.93
N TRP A 209 16.45 -17.19 11.79
CA TRP A 209 17.56 -18.16 11.70
C TRP A 209 18.78 -17.61 10.99
N ASP A 210 18.80 -16.30 10.71
CA ASP A 210 20.00 -15.60 10.30
C ASP A 210 20.46 -14.69 11.45
N GLU A 211 21.39 -15.17 12.26
CA GLU A 211 21.91 -14.47 13.46
C GLU A 211 22.55 -13.11 13.11
N ALA A 212 22.95 -12.90 11.86
CA ALA A 212 23.48 -11.62 11.41
C ALA A 212 22.40 -10.54 11.23
N ARG A 213 21.11 -10.89 11.40
CA ARG A 213 19.97 -9.99 11.21
C ARG A 213 19.07 -9.99 12.44
N SER A 214 18.70 -8.80 12.89
CA SER A 214 17.89 -8.62 14.12
C SER A 214 16.38 -8.75 13.88
N THR A 215 15.94 -8.92 12.63
CA THR A 215 14.52 -9.02 12.28
C THR A 215 14.12 -10.45 11.93
N GLU A 216 12.83 -10.75 12.01
CA GLU A 216 12.32 -12.05 11.57
C GLU A 216 12.51 -12.25 10.05
N GLY A 217 12.92 -13.46 9.66
CA GLY A 217 13.18 -13.88 8.29
C GLY A 217 12.09 -14.78 7.71
N ALA A 218 11.20 -15.30 8.58
CA ALA A 218 10.09 -16.12 8.16
C ALA A 218 8.93 -16.09 9.15
N TYR A 219 7.78 -16.50 8.67
CA TYR A 219 6.61 -16.73 9.49
C TYR A 219 5.81 -17.92 8.95
N ASN A 220 5.04 -18.53 9.85
CA ASN A 220 3.96 -19.46 9.51
C ASN A 220 2.72 -18.98 10.24
N ALA A 221 1.59 -18.94 9.57
CA ALA A 221 0.33 -18.52 10.18
C ALA A 221 -0.82 -19.45 9.75
N GLN A 222 -1.66 -19.80 10.71
CA GLN A 222 -2.93 -20.48 10.50
C GLN A 222 -4.05 -19.49 10.83
N LEU A 223 -4.95 -19.30 9.87
CA LEU A 223 -6.08 -18.38 9.96
C LEU A 223 -7.37 -19.20 9.90
N ALA A 224 -8.27 -19.01 10.86
CA ALA A 224 -9.61 -19.56 10.80
C ALA A 224 -10.61 -18.44 10.49
N PHE A 225 -11.50 -18.67 9.55
CA PHE A 225 -12.52 -17.71 9.14
C PHE A 225 -13.82 -17.93 9.93
N GLU A 226 -14.66 -16.88 9.99
CA GLU A 226 -16.02 -16.98 10.46
C GLU A 226 -16.83 -17.74 9.39
N GLY A 227 -17.43 -18.86 9.77
CA GLY A 227 -18.22 -19.69 8.86
C GLY A 227 -17.56 -20.97 8.39
N GLY A 228 -16.35 -21.25 8.83
CA GLY A 228 -15.64 -22.52 8.58
C GLY A 228 -14.37 -22.40 7.81
#